data_439bc6daf77fe81e79421a6733c7a4f5
#
_entry.id   439bc6daf77fe81e79421a6733c7a4f5
#
_cell.length_a   1.000
_cell.length_b   1.000
_cell.length_c   1.000
_cell.angle_alpha   90.00
_cell.angle_beta   90.00
_cell.angle_gamma   90.00
#
_symmetry.space_group_name_H-M   'P 1'
#
loop_
_entity.id
_entity.type
_entity.pdbx_description
1 polymer ?
#
loop_
_entity_poly.entity_id
_entity_poly.type
_entity_poly.pdbx_seq_one_letter_code
_entity_poly.pdbx_strand_id
1 'polypeptide(L)'
;MKRRSELTTLYKGREGQWSWIAHRVTGVGILLFLFAHILDTALVGWGPDAYNSVVSVYHHPVVQIMELGLVGAVIYHALNGLRIMIIDFWPQASVHHVRLFYGTVLVFLGSMAPITWIMGRRILEDIFG
;
A
#
# COMPACT_ATOMS: atom_id res chain seq x y z
N MET A 1 -23.53 -21.58 -25.46
CA MET A 1 -23.76 -20.22 -25.94
C MET A 1 -23.72 -19.13 -24.86
N LYS A 2 -23.98 -19.43 -23.63
CA LYS A 2 -23.83 -18.47 -22.50
C LYS A 2 -22.38 -18.00 -22.27
N ARG A 3 -21.39 -18.76 -22.66
CA ARG A 3 -19.99 -18.40 -22.42
C ARG A 3 -19.47 -17.24 -23.27
N ARG A 4 -20.04 -16.98 -24.44
CA ARG A 4 -19.57 -15.90 -25.32
C ARG A 4 -20.03 -14.52 -24.87
N SER A 5 -21.20 -14.44 -24.25
CA SER A 5 -21.70 -13.17 -23.71
C SER A 5 -21.01 -12.78 -22.39
N GLU A 6 -20.44 -13.75 -21.70
CA GLU A 6 -19.69 -13.50 -20.47
C GLU A 6 -18.25 -13.03 -20.75
N LEU A 7 -17.71 -13.41 -21.92
CA LEU A 7 -16.34 -13.02 -22.31
C LEU A 7 -16.28 -11.61 -22.91
N THR A 8 -17.41 -11.06 -23.33
CA THR A 8 -17.48 -9.71 -23.89
C THR A 8 -17.94 -8.67 -22.90
N THR A 9 -18.41 -9.06 -21.73
CA THR A 9 -18.59 -8.14 -20.63
C THR A 9 -17.22 -7.81 -20.06
N LEU A 10 -16.81 -6.57 -20.27
CA LEU A 10 -15.72 -5.98 -19.52
C LEU A 10 -15.77 -6.50 -18.09
N TYR A 11 -14.72 -7.19 -17.70
CA TYR A 11 -14.57 -7.75 -16.38
C TYR A 11 -14.83 -6.69 -15.33
N LYS A 12 -16.00 -6.74 -14.73
CA LYS A 12 -16.44 -5.73 -13.77
C LYS A 12 -15.93 -6.05 -12.37
N GLY A 13 -14.61 -5.94 -12.18
CA GLY A 13 -14.08 -5.83 -10.84
C GLY A 13 -14.48 -6.90 -9.84
N ARG A 14 -14.22 -8.17 -10.15
CA ARG A 14 -14.21 -9.19 -9.11
C ARG A 14 -13.02 -8.99 -8.19
N GLU A 15 -13.08 -9.56 -6.99
CA GLU A 15 -12.07 -9.42 -5.94
C GLU A 15 -10.64 -9.67 -6.46
N GLY A 16 -10.46 -10.64 -7.34
CA GLY A 16 -9.16 -10.96 -7.92
C GLY A 16 -8.60 -9.85 -8.81
N GLN A 17 -9.43 -9.19 -9.61
CA GLN A 17 -9.00 -8.09 -10.48
C GLN A 17 -8.67 -6.83 -9.69
N TRP A 18 -9.52 -6.44 -8.75
CA TRP A 18 -9.27 -5.29 -7.89
C TRP A 18 -8.00 -5.47 -7.08
N SER A 19 -7.81 -6.66 -6.54
CA SER A 19 -6.61 -7.04 -5.82
C SER A 19 -5.36 -6.96 -6.70
N TRP A 20 -5.44 -7.41 -7.94
CA TRP A 20 -4.34 -7.35 -8.91
C TRP A 20 -3.97 -5.90 -9.27
N ILE A 21 -4.98 -5.07 -9.55
CA ILE A 21 -4.75 -3.65 -9.85
C ILE A 21 -4.14 -2.95 -8.64
N ALA A 22 -4.71 -3.14 -7.45
CA ALA A 22 -4.22 -2.54 -6.22
C ALA A 22 -2.80 -2.99 -5.91
N HIS A 23 -2.46 -4.25 -6.15
CA HIS A 23 -1.10 -4.77 -5.96
C HIS A 23 -0.10 -4.08 -6.89
N ARG A 24 -0.46 -3.88 -8.15
CA ARG A 24 0.39 -3.19 -9.14
C ARG A 24 0.56 -1.72 -8.80
N VAL A 25 -0.53 -1.03 -8.47
CA VAL A 25 -0.49 0.40 -8.11
C VAL A 25 0.35 0.61 -6.86
N THR A 26 0.15 -0.20 -5.83
CA THR A 26 0.94 -0.12 -4.60
C THR A 26 2.42 -0.46 -4.86
N GLY A 27 2.69 -1.45 -5.70
CA GLY A 27 4.07 -1.80 -6.08
C GLY A 27 4.80 -0.66 -6.77
N VAL A 28 4.16 0.01 -7.71
CA VAL A 28 4.74 1.19 -8.39
C VAL A 28 4.98 2.32 -7.40
N GLY A 29 4.01 2.60 -6.52
CA GLY A 29 4.15 3.62 -5.47
C GLY A 29 5.31 3.33 -4.53
N ILE A 30 5.46 2.08 -4.11
CA ILE A 30 6.56 1.64 -3.24
C ILE A 30 7.91 1.78 -3.96
N LEU A 31 7.98 1.42 -5.23
CA LEU A 31 9.20 1.56 -6.03
C LEU A 31 9.64 3.02 -6.13
N LEU A 32 8.72 3.93 -6.44
CA LEU A 32 8.99 5.36 -6.50
C LEU A 32 9.45 5.91 -5.15
N PHE A 33 8.79 5.49 -4.08
CA PHE A 33 9.21 5.88 -2.72
C PHE A 33 10.60 5.35 -2.39
N LEU A 34 10.87 4.09 -2.70
CA LEU A 34 12.19 3.49 -2.42
C LEU A 34 13.30 4.26 -3.13
N PHE A 35 13.07 4.65 -4.39
CA PHE A 35 14.01 5.47 -5.15
C PHE A 35 14.26 6.82 -4.47
N ALA A 36 13.18 7.53 -4.12
CA ALA A 36 13.27 8.79 -3.40
C ALA A 36 13.96 8.64 -2.05
N HIS A 37 13.64 7.57 -1.31
CA HIS A 37 14.22 7.28 -0.01
C HIS A 37 15.73 7.03 -0.08
N ILE A 38 16.19 6.34 -1.12
CA ILE A 38 17.63 6.14 -1.35
C ILE A 38 18.32 7.48 -1.59
N LEU A 39 17.73 8.35 -2.40
CA LEU A 39 18.27 9.69 -2.68
C LEU A 39 18.32 10.54 -1.41
N ASP A 40 17.25 10.57 -0.64
CA ASP A 40 17.15 11.33 0.61
C ASP A 40 18.20 10.86 1.62
N THR A 41 18.34 9.56 1.76
CA THR A 41 19.30 8.96 2.69
C THR A 41 20.74 9.24 2.25
N ALA A 42 21.00 9.28 0.94
CA ALA A 42 22.32 9.59 0.41
C ALA A 42 22.77 11.03 0.76
N LEU A 43 21.83 11.94 1.04
CA LEU A 43 22.14 13.31 1.44
C LEU A 43 22.87 13.40 2.79
N VAL A 44 22.85 12.33 3.60
CA VAL A 44 23.68 12.25 4.81
C VAL A 44 25.16 12.47 4.49
N GLY A 45 25.59 12.03 3.30
CA GLY A 45 26.97 12.24 2.82
C GLY A 45 27.34 13.69 2.54
N TRP A 46 26.37 14.59 2.36
CA TRP A 46 26.58 16.03 2.13
C TRP A 46 26.50 16.87 3.41
N GLY A 47 26.27 16.26 4.54
CA GLY A 47 26.28 16.91 5.84
C GLY A 47 24.91 17.17 6.45
N PRO A 48 24.88 17.65 7.72
CA PRO A 48 23.65 17.80 8.47
C PRO A 48 22.66 18.80 7.85
N ASP A 49 23.17 19.88 7.29
CA ASP A 49 22.31 20.95 6.75
C ASP A 49 21.50 20.46 5.53
N ALA A 50 22.15 19.72 4.62
CA ALA A 50 21.47 19.12 3.48
C ALA A 50 20.42 18.09 3.91
N TYR A 51 20.77 17.24 4.84
CA TYR A 51 19.86 16.23 5.39
C TYR A 51 18.67 16.86 6.10
N ASN A 52 18.93 17.83 6.99
CA ASN A 52 17.89 18.52 7.75
C ASN A 52 16.93 19.30 6.87
N SER A 53 17.43 19.89 5.76
CA SER A 53 16.58 20.58 4.79
C SER A 53 15.56 19.66 4.16
N VAL A 54 15.94 18.43 3.82
CA VAL A 54 15.02 17.44 3.25
C VAL A 54 14.07 16.90 4.32
N VAL A 55 14.58 16.55 5.51
CA VAL A 55 13.78 16.04 6.61
C VAL A 55 12.70 17.05 7.02
N SER A 56 12.98 18.35 6.94
CA SER A 56 11.99 19.39 7.26
C SER A 56 10.74 19.31 6.36
N VAL A 57 10.88 18.85 5.11
CA VAL A 57 9.75 18.65 4.20
C VAL A 57 8.80 17.57 4.70
N TYR A 58 9.29 16.57 5.42
CA TYR A 58 8.47 15.49 5.99
C TYR A 58 7.57 15.95 7.14
N HIS A 59 7.79 17.13 7.68
CA HIS A 59 6.90 17.75 8.66
C HIS A 59 5.70 18.48 8.04
N HIS A 60 5.69 18.64 6.71
CA HIS A 60 4.57 19.27 6.03
C HIS A 60 3.33 18.33 6.05
N PRO A 61 2.13 18.83 6.40
CA PRO A 61 0.95 17.99 6.54
C PRO A 61 0.61 17.17 5.30
N VAL A 62 0.79 17.73 4.10
CA VAL A 62 0.55 17.02 2.84
C VAL A 62 1.49 15.81 2.70
N VAL A 63 2.76 15.99 3.06
CA VAL A 63 3.74 14.90 3.02
C VAL A 63 3.40 13.83 4.05
N GLN A 64 2.96 14.21 5.24
CA GLN A 64 2.52 13.27 6.26
C GLN A 64 1.32 12.44 5.81
N ILE A 65 0.36 13.04 5.10
CA ILE A 65 -0.77 12.31 4.49
C ILE A 65 -0.26 11.32 3.44
N MET A 66 0.69 11.73 2.62
CA MET A 66 1.32 10.83 1.63
C MET A 66 2.06 9.67 2.31
N GLU A 67 2.74 9.92 3.42
CA GLU A 67 3.39 8.88 4.22
C GLU A 67 2.37 7.87 4.77
N LEU A 68 1.24 8.34 5.28
CA LEU A 68 0.17 7.45 5.73
C LEU A 68 -0.35 6.57 4.59
N GLY A 69 -0.56 7.16 3.41
CA GLY A 69 -0.94 6.43 2.20
C GLY A 69 0.12 5.40 1.80
N LEU A 70 1.39 5.75 1.93
CA LEU A 70 2.50 4.86 1.64
C LEU A 70 2.56 3.67 2.61
N VAL A 71 2.36 3.91 3.91
CA VAL A 71 2.28 2.83 4.91
C VAL A 71 1.17 1.86 4.56
N GLY A 72 -0.01 2.39 4.19
CA GLY A 72 -1.12 1.57 3.70
C GLY A 72 -0.75 0.77 2.47
N ALA A 73 -0.07 1.38 1.51
CA ALA A 73 0.38 0.72 0.29
C ALA A 73 1.36 -0.44 0.59
N VAL A 74 2.31 -0.23 1.48
CA VAL A 74 3.29 -1.26 1.88
C VAL A 74 2.59 -2.44 2.56
N ILE A 75 1.71 -2.17 3.51
CA ILE A 75 0.98 -3.22 4.24
C ILE A 75 0.10 -4.01 3.28
N TYR A 76 -0.68 -3.32 2.45
CA TYR A 76 -1.55 -3.99 1.48
C TYR A 76 -0.75 -4.84 0.49
N HIS A 77 0.31 -4.28 -0.08
CA HIS A 77 1.16 -4.98 -1.04
C HIS A 77 1.79 -6.23 -0.42
N ALA A 78 2.29 -6.13 0.80
CA ALA A 78 2.88 -7.26 1.52
C ALA A 78 1.84 -8.36 1.81
N LEU A 79 0.67 -7.98 2.32
CA LEU A 79 -0.40 -8.94 2.64
C LEU A 79 -0.92 -9.62 1.38
N ASN A 80 -1.13 -8.86 0.31
CA ASN A 80 -1.58 -9.42 -0.95
C ASN A 80 -0.51 -10.31 -1.59
N GLY A 81 0.75 -9.95 -1.47
CA GLY A 81 1.88 -10.79 -1.89
C GLY A 81 1.91 -12.13 -1.15
N LEU A 82 1.72 -12.11 0.17
CA LEU A 82 1.61 -13.33 0.97
C LEU A 82 0.43 -14.19 0.51
N ARG A 83 -0.70 -13.57 0.22
CA ARG A 83 -1.87 -14.29 -0.31
C ARG A 83 -1.55 -14.99 -1.63
N ILE A 84 -0.88 -14.30 -2.54
CA ILE A 84 -0.47 -14.87 -3.83
C ILE A 84 0.49 -16.03 -3.61
N MET A 85 1.46 -15.86 -2.71
CA MET A 85 2.41 -16.93 -2.38
C MET A 85 1.72 -18.16 -1.80
N ILE A 86 0.73 -17.98 -0.93
CA ILE A 86 -0.04 -19.08 -0.37
C ILE A 86 -0.75 -19.86 -1.49
N ILE A 87 -1.36 -19.18 -2.44
CA ILE A 87 -2.05 -19.82 -3.56
C ILE A 87 -1.05 -20.54 -4.48
N ASP A 88 0.12 -19.96 -4.71
CA ASP A 88 1.14 -20.54 -5.58
C ASP A 88 1.78 -21.80 -4.97
N PHE A 89 2.07 -21.78 -3.67
CA PHE A 89 2.66 -22.93 -2.98
C PHE A 89 1.64 -24.02 -2.64
N TRP A 90 0.40 -23.66 -2.41
CA TRP A 90 -0.69 -24.57 -2.13
C TRP A 90 -1.85 -24.33 -3.10
N PRO A 91 -1.83 -24.99 -4.28
CA PRO A 91 -2.88 -24.78 -5.29
C PRO A 91 -4.30 -25.07 -4.77
N GLN A 92 -4.42 -25.92 -3.76
CA GLN A 92 -5.71 -26.21 -3.13
C GLN A 92 -6.33 -24.96 -2.46
N ALA A 93 -5.50 -24.01 -2.06
CA ALA A 93 -5.96 -22.75 -1.48
C ALA A 93 -6.66 -21.85 -2.51
N SER A 94 -6.47 -22.09 -3.80
CA SER A 94 -7.12 -21.32 -4.86
C SER A 94 -8.64 -21.45 -4.83
N VAL A 95 -9.18 -22.56 -4.32
CA VAL A 95 -10.63 -22.76 -4.13
C VAL A 95 -11.19 -21.74 -3.12
N HIS A 96 -10.36 -21.29 -2.20
CA HIS A 96 -10.72 -20.33 -1.15
C HIS A 96 -10.20 -18.92 -1.41
N HIS A 97 -9.91 -18.57 -2.68
CA HIS A 97 -9.32 -17.27 -3.03
C HIS A 97 -10.12 -16.07 -2.52
N VAL A 98 -11.45 -16.16 -2.52
CA VAL A 98 -12.33 -15.09 -2.02
C VAL A 98 -12.18 -14.94 -0.50
N ARG A 99 -12.13 -16.05 0.24
CA ARG A 99 -11.93 -16.04 1.69
C ARG A 99 -10.55 -15.45 2.05
N LEU A 100 -9.53 -15.82 1.29
CA LEU A 100 -8.19 -15.27 1.46
C LEU A 100 -8.15 -13.78 1.19
N PHE A 101 -8.88 -13.32 0.17
CA PHE A 101 -9.00 -11.89 -0.13
C PHE A 101 -9.64 -11.12 1.03
N TYR A 102 -10.78 -11.57 1.53
CA TYR A 102 -11.44 -10.91 2.66
C TYR A 102 -10.63 -11.01 3.94
N GLY A 103 -9.92 -12.11 4.16
CA GLY A 103 -8.98 -12.24 5.26
C GLY A 103 -7.84 -11.21 5.16
N THR A 104 -7.31 -11.00 3.97
CA THR A 104 -6.30 -9.97 3.69
C THR A 104 -6.84 -8.57 3.98
N VAL A 105 -8.05 -8.27 3.53
CA VAL A 105 -8.72 -7.00 3.78
C VAL A 105 -8.93 -6.78 5.29
N LEU A 106 -9.36 -7.82 6.00
CA LEU A 106 -9.60 -7.74 7.44
C LEU A 106 -8.30 -7.45 8.20
N VAL A 107 -7.22 -8.15 7.87
CA VAL A 107 -5.90 -7.91 8.49
C VAL A 107 -5.38 -6.52 8.14
N PHE A 108 -5.57 -6.08 6.90
CA PHE A 108 -5.20 -4.74 6.45
C PHE A 108 -5.92 -3.66 7.26
N LEU A 109 -7.24 -3.75 7.38
CA LEU A 109 -8.04 -2.79 8.14
C LEU A 109 -7.68 -2.83 9.63
N GLY A 110 -7.49 -4.01 10.19
CA GLY A 110 -7.08 -4.17 11.59
C GLY A 110 -5.70 -3.58 11.88
N SER A 111 -4.79 -3.63 10.91
CA SER A 111 -3.45 -3.02 11.02
C SER A 111 -3.50 -1.50 10.82
N MET A 112 -4.30 -1.06 9.85
CA MET A 112 -4.38 0.37 9.51
C MET A 112 -5.15 1.19 10.54
N ALA A 113 -6.11 0.60 11.25
CA ALA A 113 -6.90 1.34 12.24
C ALA A 113 -6.03 2.03 13.30
N PRO A 114 -5.14 1.34 14.05
CA PRO A 114 -4.27 1.98 15.02
C PRO A 114 -3.24 2.92 14.37
N ILE A 115 -2.71 2.55 13.21
CA ILE A 115 -1.72 3.36 12.48
C ILE A 115 -2.36 4.70 12.06
N THR A 116 -3.54 4.63 11.46
CA THR A 116 -4.30 5.82 11.04
C THR A 116 -4.64 6.71 12.23
N TRP A 117 -5.00 6.12 13.36
CA TRP A 117 -5.27 6.87 14.58
C TRP A 117 -4.03 7.63 15.08
N ILE A 118 -2.89 6.94 15.18
CA ILE A 118 -1.65 7.54 15.69
C ILE A 118 -1.12 8.62 14.74
N MET A 119 -1.02 8.29 13.45
CA MET A 119 -0.51 9.23 12.45
C MET A 119 -1.49 10.37 12.19
N GLY A 120 -2.77 10.07 12.13
CA GLY A 120 -3.82 11.06 11.93
C GLY A 120 -3.88 12.10 13.04
N ARG A 121 -3.72 11.69 14.28
CA ARG A 121 -3.62 12.61 15.42
C ARG A 121 -2.47 13.61 15.25
N ARG A 122 -1.29 13.13 14.89
CA ARG A 122 -0.14 14.00 14.65
C ARG A 122 -0.39 14.99 13.51
N ILE A 123 -0.98 14.52 12.43
CA ILE A 123 -1.33 15.37 11.29
C ILE A 123 -2.31 16.47 11.72
N LEU A 124 -3.33 16.11 12.50
CA LEU A 124 -4.31 17.08 13.01
C LEU A 124 -3.67 18.07 13.98
N GLU A 125 -2.79 17.62 14.84
CA GLU A 125 -2.04 18.48 15.76
C GLU A 125 -1.16 19.48 14.98
N ASP A 126 -0.53 19.03 13.90
CA ASP A 126 0.32 19.90 13.06
C ASP A 126 -0.50 20.89 12.23
N ILE A 127 -1.74 20.57 11.89
CA ILE A 127 -2.62 21.46 11.11
C ILE A 127 -3.34 22.45 12.02
N PHE A 128 -3.85 22.01 13.17
CA PHE A 128 -4.71 22.79 14.04
C PHE A 128 -4.05 23.23 15.34
N GLY A 129 -2.90 22.68 15.65
CA GLY A 129 -2.10 23.03 16.81
C GLY A 129 -1.21 24.22 16.56
#